data_9e2f1af98033538c9f65de708dae73c0
#
_entry.id   9e2f1af98033538c9f65de708dae73c0
#
_cell.length_a   1.000
_cell.length_b   1.000
_cell.length_c   1.000
_cell.angle_alpha   90.00
_cell.angle_beta   90.00
_cell.angle_gamma   90.00
#
_symmetry.space_group_name_H-M   'P 1'
#
loop_
_entity.id
_entity.type
_entity.pdbx_description
1 polymer ?
#
loop_
_entity_poly.entity_id
_entity_poly.type
_entity_poly.pdbx_seq_one_letter_code
_entity_poly.pdbx_strand_id
1 'polypeptide(L)'
;MIGIVSYGGYIPRLRLDRMAVFNNMGWFAPATIMVAQGERSFCNWDEDSVSMAVEASRDCLKGIDRSQVQAVFLGSTTLPFADRLSAGIVKTALNLKDDILTEDFTNSLRCGTSALITALDAVVAGNRRKILVTASDKRETRAGYFYEMWFGDGAASVLVGDEGVVAEFLGSYSVSHDFVDHYRGANQKYDYMWEERWVRDEGYGRIVPEAVTGLLNKLSITMEDVDSFVFPCFFKAEHRNIAKKLGAAPDKVLDNLHEVCGETGAAHPLVMFVQALEKAKPGDHILLAGFGQGCDALCFRVTDEIRKLPSRVGIGGSLERKVTTDNYLKFLKFRDLLPTEMGIRAEAPMQTAMTVLWRKRKMLLGLVGGICSKCGTPQFPKMSICVNPGCNAVNSQEDYEFAERSALIKSFTGDLLAVSVDPPAIYGMVQFEGGGRFMADFTDCELGDVRVGQRVALSFRKRYTDKERSFSGYFWKAVPLRGTGQELERTSIRFDGRVAIVTGAGGGLGRMYALELARRGARVVVNDFGGGKDGSGGGA
;
A
#
# COMPACT_ATOMS: atom_id res chain seq x y z
N MET A 1 -25.59 -12.57 -14.92
CA MET A 1 -24.35 -13.14 -14.40
C MET A 1 -23.83 -12.17 -13.34
N ILE A 2 -23.51 -12.65 -12.14
CA ILE A 2 -23.02 -11.82 -11.04
C ILE A 2 -21.66 -12.38 -10.61
N GLY A 3 -20.73 -11.51 -10.25
CA GLY A 3 -19.40 -11.95 -9.83
C GLY A 3 -18.40 -10.81 -9.76
N ILE A 4 -17.14 -11.14 -9.99
CA ILE A 4 -16.04 -10.20 -10.00
C ILE A 4 -15.96 -9.50 -11.36
N VAL A 5 -15.94 -8.19 -11.36
CA VAL A 5 -15.83 -7.34 -12.57
C VAL A 5 -14.40 -6.87 -12.78
N SER A 6 -13.67 -6.67 -11.68
CA SER A 6 -12.30 -6.17 -11.70
C SER A 6 -11.59 -6.53 -10.40
N TYR A 7 -10.26 -6.51 -10.42
CA TYR A 7 -9.43 -6.80 -9.27
C TYR A 7 -8.21 -5.89 -9.22
N GLY A 8 -7.54 -5.82 -8.08
CA GLY A 8 -6.29 -5.09 -7.88
C GLY A 8 -5.59 -5.55 -6.63
N GLY A 9 -4.30 -5.28 -6.55
CA GLY A 9 -3.48 -5.72 -5.43
C GLY A 9 -2.42 -4.71 -5.03
N TYR A 10 -2.03 -4.77 -3.77
CA TYR A 10 -0.93 -3.97 -3.24
C TYR A 10 -0.17 -4.74 -2.17
N ILE A 11 1.10 -4.98 -2.41
CA ILE A 11 2.04 -5.44 -1.40
C ILE A 11 3.08 -4.34 -1.21
N PRO A 12 3.33 -3.85 0.02
CA PRO A 12 4.35 -2.84 0.30
C PRO A 12 5.68 -3.20 -0.36
N ARG A 13 6.41 -2.19 -0.80
CA ARG A 13 7.67 -2.39 -1.53
C ARG A 13 8.75 -3.08 -0.69
N LEU A 14 8.79 -2.80 0.61
CA LEU A 14 9.85 -3.28 1.49
C LEU A 14 9.68 -4.77 1.83
N ARG A 15 10.79 -5.50 1.77
CA ARG A 15 10.89 -6.90 2.19
C ARG A 15 11.99 -7.03 3.22
N LEU A 16 11.67 -7.61 4.37
CA LEU A 16 12.67 -8.02 5.35
C LEU A 16 13.06 -9.48 5.11
N ASP A 17 14.33 -9.75 4.92
CA ASP A 17 14.87 -11.11 4.98
C ASP A 17 14.64 -11.68 6.39
N ARG A 18 13.96 -12.82 6.50
CA ARG A 18 13.67 -13.45 7.78
C ARG A 18 14.93 -13.90 8.51
N MET A 19 16.00 -14.22 7.77
CA MET A 19 17.29 -14.54 8.38
C MET A 19 17.86 -13.34 9.14
N ALA A 20 17.58 -12.10 8.71
CA ALA A 20 17.99 -10.91 9.46
C ALA A 20 17.32 -10.84 10.84
N VAL A 21 16.05 -11.26 10.96
CA VAL A 21 15.38 -11.37 12.27
C VAL A 21 16.10 -12.40 13.14
N PHE A 22 16.37 -13.60 12.60
CA PHE A 22 17.07 -14.64 13.34
C PHE A 22 18.49 -14.22 13.75
N ASN A 23 19.26 -13.59 12.88
CA ASN A 23 20.62 -13.14 13.18
C ASN A 23 20.66 -12.13 14.36
N ASN A 24 19.60 -11.34 14.52
CA ASN A 24 19.50 -10.36 15.59
C ASN A 24 18.83 -10.89 16.88
N MET A 25 17.86 -11.81 16.75
CA MET A 25 17.01 -12.28 17.85
C MET A 25 17.16 -13.77 18.16
N GLY A 26 17.95 -14.53 17.41
CA GLY A 26 18.14 -15.97 17.61
C GLY A 26 18.76 -16.34 18.96
N TRP A 27 19.51 -15.45 19.60
CA TRP A 27 20.00 -15.61 20.97
C TRP A 27 18.85 -15.68 21.99
N PHE A 28 17.72 -14.99 21.72
CA PHE A 28 16.51 -14.98 22.55
C PHE A 28 15.52 -16.08 22.12
N ALA A 29 15.31 -16.26 20.81
CA ALA A 29 14.33 -17.17 20.24
C ALA A 29 14.98 -18.13 19.22
N PRO A 30 15.84 -19.08 19.66
CA PRO A 30 16.63 -19.93 18.75
C PRO A 30 15.77 -20.84 17.86
N ALA A 31 14.56 -21.21 18.28
CA ALA A 31 13.65 -22.04 17.49
C ALA A 31 13.18 -21.36 16.20
N THR A 32 13.26 -20.03 16.09
CA THR A 32 12.84 -19.29 14.90
C THR A 32 13.70 -19.57 13.66
N ILE A 33 14.88 -20.21 13.82
CA ILE A 33 15.68 -20.69 12.68
C ILE A 33 14.88 -21.63 11.75
N MET A 34 13.95 -22.40 12.29
CA MET A 34 13.14 -23.35 11.54
C MET A 34 12.22 -22.67 10.50
N VAL A 35 11.94 -21.38 10.68
CA VAL A 35 11.03 -20.59 9.84
C VAL A 35 11.69 -19.33 9.28
N ALA A 36 13.01 -19.21 9.42
CA ALA A 36 13.78 -18.04 8.99
C ALA A 36 14.06 -18.01 7.46
N GLN A 37 13.40 -18.87 6.70
CA GLN A 37 13.53 -18.89 5.24
C GLN A 37 12.59 -17.91 4.57
N GLY A 38 13.06 -17.21 3.51
CA GLY A 38 12.28 -16.30 2.70
C GLY A 38 12.17 -14.89 3.29
N GLU A 39 11.23 -14.14 2.77
CA GLU A 39 11.05 -12.72 3.07
C GLU A 39 9.65 -12.46 3.63
N ARG A 40 9.51 -11.36 4.37
CA ARG A 40 8.21 -10.80 4.73
C ARG A 40 8.05 -9.39 4.17
N SER A 41 6.87 -9.05 3.70
CA SER A 41 6.52 -7.67 3.38
C SER A 41 6.33 -6.86 4.65
N PHE A 42 6.68 -5.58 4.61
CA PHE A 42 6.36 -4.66 5.68
C PHE A 42 6.11 -3.25 5.14
N CYS A 43 5.17 -2.57 5.78
CA CYS A 43 4.84 -1.20 5.48
C CYS A 43 6.04 -0.27 5.66
N ASN A 44 6.19 0.67 4.76
CA ASN A 44 6.99 1.86 5.00
C ASN A 44 6.42 2.62 6.22
N TRP A 45 7.21 3.50 6.84
CA TRP A 45 6.79 4.25 8.02
C TRP A 45 5.52 5.09 7.79
N ASP A 46 5.23 5.45 6.56
CA ASP A 46 4.08 6.24 6.13
C ASP A 46 2.92 5.41 5.54
N GLU A 47 2.97 4.09 5.67
CA GLU A 47 1.90 3.17 5.25
C GLU A 47 1.14 2.59 6.44
N ASP A 48 -0.12 2.26 6.20
CA ASP A 48 -1.00 1.51 7.08
C ASP A 48 -2.10 0.79 6.29
N SER A 49 -3.01 0.10 6.98
CA SER A 49 -4.11 -0.64 6.35
C SER A 49 -4.97 0.24 5.45
N VAL A 50 -5.21 1.50 5.81
CA VAL A 50 -6.04 2.41 5.01
C VAL A 50 -5.31 2.82 3.73
N SER A 51 -4.03 3.20 3.83
CA SER A 51 -3.26 3.61 2.66
C SER A 51 -3.06 2.45 1.68
N MET A 52 -2.79 1.24 2.17
CA MET A 52 -2.71 0.05 1.31
C MET A 52 -4.05 -0.30 0.65
N ALA A 53 -5.16 -0.17 1.38
CA ALA A 53 -6.51 -0.37 0.83
C ALA A 53 -6.82 0.61 -0.31
N VAL A 54 -6.41 1.88 -0.18
CA VAL A 54 -6.54 2.87 -1.27
C VAL A 54 -5.74 2.45 -2.49
N GLU A 55 -4.48 2.05 -2.33
CA GLU A 55 -3.62 1.67 -3.46
C GLU A 55 -4.14 0.40 -4.18
N ALA A 56 -4.56 -0.64 -3.45
CA ALA A 56 -5.19 -1.82 -4.04
C ALA A 56 -6.50 -1.48 -4.78
N SER A 57 -7.30 -0.58 -4.20
CA SER A 57 -8.55 -0.13 -4.81
C SER A 57 -8.32 0.72 -6.06
N ARG A 58 -7.29 1.58 -6.09
CA ARG A 58 -6.89 2.34 -7.28
C ARG A 58 -6.52 1.40 -8.44
N ASP A 59 -5.75 0.36 -8.15
CA ASP A 59 -5.38 -0.66 -9.14
C ASP A 59 -6.61 -1.42 -9.63
N CYS A 60 -7.53 -1.80 -8.74
CA CYS A 60 -8.80 -2.45 -9.06
C CYS A 60 -9.69 -1.58 -9.96
N LEU A 61 -9.76 -0.27 -9.69
CA LEU A 61 -10.62 0.67 -10.42
C LEU A 61 -9.99 1.23 -11.70
N LYS A 62 -8.81 0.76 -12.11
CA LYS A 62 -8.16 1.19 -13.33
C LYS A 62 -9.01 0.85 -14.56
N GLY A 63 -9.40 1.86 -15.32
CA GLY A 63 -10.28 1.73 -16.49
C GLY A 63 -11.77 1.55 -16.16
N ILE A 64 -12.15 1.66 -14.90
CA ILE A 64 -13.56 1.60 -14.45
C ILE A 64 -14.09 3.01 -14.22
N ASP A 65 -15.31 3.25 -14.67
CA ASP A 65 -16.04 4.47 -14.32
C ASP A 65 -16.41 4.46 -12.83
N ARG A 66 -15.68 5.25 -12.05
CA ARG A 66 -15.85 5.36 -10.59
C ARG A 66 -17.24 5.84 -10.18
N SER A 67 -17.95 6.55 -11.06
CA SER A 67 -19.31 7.04 -10.79
C SER A 67 -20.35 5.92 -10.64
N GLN A 68 -20.03 4.70 -11.09
CA GLN A 68 -20.88 3.52 -11.00
C GLN A 68 -20.71 2.74 -9.69
N VAL A 69 -19.68 3.02 -8.88
CA VAL A 69 -19.48 2.38 -7.59
C VAL A 69 -20.52 2.88 -6.60
N GLN A 70 -21.27 1.96 -5.99
CA GLN A 70 -22.40 2.26 -5.11
C GLN A 70 -22.17 1.85 -3.65
N ALA A 71 -21.07 1.15 -3.38
CA ALA A 71 -20.64 0.88 -2.01
C ALA A 71 -19.14 0.57 -1.95
N VAL A 72 -18.55 0.79 -0.76
CA VAL A 72 -17.17 0.37 -0.41
C VAL A 72 -17.23 -0.42 0.89
N PHE A 73 -16.77 -1.66 0.85
CA PHE A 73 -16.63 -2.55 2.00
C PHE A 73 -15.14 -2.79 2.26
N LEU A 74 -14.69 -2.50 3.48
CA LEU A 74 -13.29 -2.66 3.89
C LEU A 74 -13.17 -3.75 4.96
N GLY A 75 -12.49 -4.84 4.63
CA GLY A 75 -12.13 -5.91 5.56
C GLY A 75 -10.75 -5.68 6.17
N SER A 76 -10.67 -5.55 7.50
CA SER A 76 -9.37 -5.40 8.19
C SER A 76 -9.48 -5.71 9.68
N THR A 77 -8.42 -6.31 10.23
CA THR A 77 -8.27 -6.49 11.69
C THR A 77 -7.33 -5.46 12.31
N THR A 78 -6.74 -4.58 11.51
CA THR A 78 -5.70 -3.63 11.92
C THR A 78 -5.99 -2.20 11.47
N LEU A 79 -7.25 -1.80 11.54
CA LEU A 79 -7.64 -0.42 11.26
C LEU A 79 -6.97 0.55 12.25
N PRO A 80 -6.52 1.74 11.80
CA PRO A 80 -5.78 2.68 12.64
C PRO A 80 -6.63 3.39 13.69
N PHE A 81 -7.94 3.23 13.62
CA PHE A 81 -8.90 3.81 14.56
C PHE A 81 -9.80 2.72 15.14
N ALA A 82 -10.02 2.78 16.45
CA ALA A 82 -10.98 1.90 17.12
C ALA A 82 -12.44 2.27 16.77
N ASP A 83 -12.69 3.56 16.54
CA ASP A 83 -14.01 4.11 16.21
C ASP A 83 -13.86 5.26 15.19
N ARG A 84 -13.82 4.92 13.94
CA ARG A 84 -13.90 5.82 12.79
C ARG A 84 -14.04 4.98 11.53
N LEU A 85 -15.02 5.29 10.70
CA LEU A 85 -15.28 4.57 9.46
C LEU A 85 -14.14 4.75 8.45
N SER A 86 -13.27 3.75 8.34
CA SER A 86 -12.08 3.77 7.48
C SER A 86 -12.43 3.61 6.01
N ALA A 87 -13.48 2.85 5.67
CA ALA A 87 -14.03 2.76 4.31
C ALA A 87 -14.46 4.15 3.78
N GLY A 88 -14.89 5.06 4.67
CA GLY A 88 -15.18 6.46 4.31
C GLY A 88 -13.93 7.26 3.91
N ILE A 89 -12.76 6.95 4.49
CA ILE A 89 -11.48 7.54 4.07
C ILE A 89 -11.09 7.00 2.69
N VAL A 90 -11.16 5.68 2.50
CA VAL A 90 -10.88 5.02 1.21
C VAL A 90 -11.77 5.60 0.11
N LYS A 91 -13.10 5.66 0.35
CA LYS A 91 -14.08 6.26 -0.56
C LYS A 91 -13.70 7.68 -0.98
N THR A 92 -13.30 8.52 -0.02
CA THR A 92 -12.95 9.93 -0.28
C THR A 92 -11.61 10.04 -1.04
N ALA A 93 -10.63 9.21 -0.73
CA ALA A 93 -9.35 9.16 -1.44
C ALA A 93 -9.51 8.72 -2.91
N LEU A 94 -10.49 7.88 -3.18
CA LEU A 94 -10.85 7.41 -4.53
C LEU A 94 -11.76 8.38 -5.30
N ASN A 95 -12.15 9.50 -4.71
CA ASN A 95 -13.09 10.47 -5.30
C ASN A 95 -14.44 9.83 -5.70
N LEU A 96 -14.92 8.86 -4.93
CA LEU A 96 -16.25 8.28 -5.16
C LEU A 96 -17.34 9.24 -4.65
N LYS A 97 -18.56 9.05 -5.13
CA LYS A 97 -19.73 9.86 -4.76
C LYS A 97 -20.00 9.85 -3.26
N ASP A 98 -20.64 10.89 -2.75
CA ASP A 98 -20.96 10.99 -1.32
C ASP A 98 -22.20 10.14 -0.94
N ASP A 99 -23.06 9.82 -1.88
CA ASP A 99 -24.33 9.09 -1.72
C ASP A 99 -24.20 7.55 -1.87
N ILE A 100 -23.06 6.98 -1.45
CA ILE A 100 -22.80 5.54 -1.46
C ILE A 100 -22.68 4.96 -0.06
N LEU A 101 -22.94 3.67 0.10
CA LEU A 101 -22.74 2.95 1.35
C LEU A 101 -21.25 2.70 1.60
N THR A 102 -20.82 2.85 2.86
CA THR A 102 -19.47 2.47 3.28
C THR A 102 -19.54 1.70 4.59
N GLU A 103 -18.81 0.56 4.69
CA GLU A 103 -18.79 -0.30 5.88
C GLU A 103 -17.39 -0.85 6.13
N ASP A 104 -17.03 -0.97 7.40
CA ASP A 104 -15.83 -1.65 7.88
C ASP A 104 -16.20 -3.03 8.44
N PHE A 105 -15.61 -4.09 7.88
CA PHE A 105 -15.70 -5.46 8.39
C PHE A 105 -14.45 -5.78 9.20
N THR A 106 -14.62 -6.26 10.42
CA THR A 106 -13.49 -6.46 11.34
C THR A 106 -13.71 -7.67 12.26
N ASN A 107 -12.84 -7.87 13.24
CA ASN A 107 -12.90 -8.85 14.33
C ASN A 107 -12.69 -10.33 13.93
N SER A 108 -12.34 -10.63 12.68
CA SER A 108 -11.97 -11.97 12.25
C SER A 108 -11.04 -11.91 11.04
N LEU A 109 -10.09 -12.85 10.91
CA LEU A 109 -9.21 -12.94 9.72
C LEU A 109 -9.97 -13.28 8.43
N ARG A 110 -11.21 -13.78 8.52
CA ARG A 110 -12.09 -13.98 7.36
C ARG A 110 -12.93 -12.75 7.00
N CYS A 111 -12.79 -11.62 7.68
CA CYS A 111 -13.64 -10.45 7.42
C CYS A 111 -13.54 -9.94 5.97
N GLY A 112 -12.42 -10.17 5.26
CA GLY A 112 -12.30 -9.89 3.83
C GLY A 112 -13.21 -10.75 2.97
N THR A 113 -13.28 -12.06 3.22
CA THR A 113 -14.20 -12.99 2.50
C THR A 113 -15.65 -12.79 2.91
N SER A 114 -15.91 -12.50 4.19
CA SER A 114 -17.27 -12.18 4.66
C SER A 114 -17.80 -10.88 4.02
N ALA A 115 -16.95 -9.86 3.87
CA ALA A 115 -17.29 -8.65 3.11
C ALA A 115 -17.60 -8.95 1.63
N LEU A 116 -16.82 -9.88 1.03
CA LEU A 116 -17.05 -10.31 -0.35
C LEU A 116 -18.40 -11.04 -0.51
N ILE A 117 -18.72 -11.97 0.39
CA ILE A 117 -20.03 -12.65 0.39
C ILE A 117 -21.17 -11.63 0.53
N THR A 118 -21.06 -10.71 1.49
CA THR A 118 -22.07 -9.66 1.71
C THR A 118 -22.26 -8.79 0.45
N ALA A 119 -21.18 -8.46 -0.26
CA ALA A 119 -21.26 -7.70 -1.50
C ALA A 119 -21.94 -8.49 -2.63
N LEU A 120 -21.60 -9.78 -2.78
CA LEU A 120 -22.22 -10.67 -3.76
C LEU A 120 -23.72 -10.81 -3.48
N ASP A 121 -24.12 -11.07 -2.24
CA ASP A 121 -25.53 -11.18 -1.84
C ASP A 121 -26.30 -9.88 -2.10
N ALA A 122 -25.71 -8.71 -1.83
CA ALA A 122 -26.32 -7.42 -2.11
C ALA A 122 -26.55 -7.16 -3.61
N VAL A 123 -25.62 -7.63 -4.46
CA VAL A 123 -25.78 -7.55 -5.92
C VAL A 123 -26.81 -8.58 -6.41
N VAL A 124 -26.81 -9.81 -5.89
CA VAL A 124 -27.84 -10.84 -6.19
C VAL A 124 -29.24 -10.35 -5.81
N ALA A 125 -29.37 -9.68 -4.66
CA ALA A 125 -30.65 -9.09 -4.24
C ALA A 125 -31.10 -7.87 -5.09
N GLY A 126 -30.24 -7.39 -6.00
CA GLY A 126 -30.55 -6.24 -6.87
C GLY A 126 -30.52 -4.88 -6.16
N ASN A 127 -30.08 -4.83 -4.90
CA ASN A 127 -30.02 -3.58 -4.13
C ASN A 127 -28.92 -2.64 -4.61
N ARG A 128 -27.84 -3.20 -5.17
CA ARG A 128 -26.71 -2.47 -5.76
C ARG A 128 -26.12 -3.25 -6.92
N ARG A 129 -25.54 -2.53 -7.89
CA ARG A 129 -24.99 -3.16 -9.11
C ARG A 129 -23.47 -3.25 -9.09
N LYS A 130 -22.77 -2.35 -8.38
CA LYS A 130 -21.30 -2.36 -8.29
C LYS A 130 -20.85 -2.00 -6.88
N ILE A 131 -20.12 -2.91 -6.24
CA ILE A 131 -19.61 -2.80 -4.88
C ILE A 131 -18.10 -3.06 -4.89
N LEU A 132 -17.32 -2.10 -4.40
CA LEU A 132 -15.89 -2.27 -4.18
C LEU A 132 -15.66 -2.94 -2.83
N VAL A 133 -15.04 -4.11 -2.84
CA VAL A 133 -14.58 -4.82 -1.66
C VAL A 133 -13.07 -4.73 -1.61
N THR A 134 -12.52 -4.22 -0.52
CA THR A 134 -11.08 -4.17 -0.29
C THR A 134 -10.75 -4.80 1.05
N ALA A 135 -9.68 -5.57 1.12
CA ALA A 135 -9.16 -6.10 2.37
C ALA A 135 -7.70 -5.70 2.54
N SER A 136 -7.32 -5.31 3.76
CA SER A 136 -5.98 -4.79 4.03
C SER A 136 -5.59 -4.99 5.49
N ASP A 137 -4.41 -5.55 5.73
CA ASP A 137 -3.88 -5.68 7.09
C ASP A 137 -2.40 -5.32 7.18
N LYS A 138 -2.07 -4.68 8.30
CA LYS A 138 -0.73 -4.43 8.82
C LYS A 138 -0.65 -5.06 10.21
N ARG A 139 -0.49 -6.39 10.28
CA ARG A 139 -0.52 -7.11 11.54
C ARG A 139 0.67 -6.74 12.43
N GLU A 140 0.36 -6.28 13.64
CA GLU A 140 1.36 -5.83 14.61
C GLU A 140 1.82 -7.00 15.49
N THR A 141 3.15 -7.16 15.61
CA THR A 141 3.78 -8.23 16.39
C THR A 141 4.81 -7.65 17.33
N ARG A 142 5.13 -8.40 18.41
CA ARG A 142 6.34 -8.15 19.19
C ARG A 142 7.56 -8.67 18.44
N ALA A 143 8.73 -8.11 18.76
CA ALA A 143 9.99 -8.51 18.16
C ALA A 143 10.41 -9.94 18.57
N GLY A 144 11.02 -10.67 17.64
CA GLY A 144 11.83 -11.85 17.92
C GLY A 144 11.09 -13.16 18.12
N TYR A 145 9.87 -13.34 17.57
CA TYR A 145 9.15 -14.61 17.68
C TYR A 145 8.47 -15.04 16.38
N PHE A 146 7.75 -16.18 16.39
CA PHE A 146 7.16 -16.80 15.18
C PHE A 146 6.22 -15.87 14.42
N TYR A 147 5.38 -15.08 15.07
CA TYR A 147 4.48 -14.14 14.39
C TYR A 147 5.24 -13.09 13.57
N GLU A 148 6.40 -12.64 14.07
CA GLU A 148 7.26 -11.74 13.29
C GLU A 148 7.84 -12.41 12.04
N MET A 149 8.04 -13.73 12.07
CA MET A 149 8.47 -14.52 10.92
C MET A 149 7.34 -14.76 9.92
N TRP A 150 6.12 -15.00 10.41
CA TRP A 150 5.01 -15.43 9.57
C TRP A 150 4.24 -14.28 8.91
N PHE A 151 4.02 -13.18 9.63
CA PHE A 151 3.17 -12.11 9.15
C PHE A 151 3.85 -11.24 8.11
N GLY A 152 3.04 -10.76 7.17
CA GLY A 152 3.36 -9.73 6.20
C GLY A 152 2.29 -8.66 6.17
N ASP A 153 2.50 -7.62 5.39
CA ASP A 153 1.54 -6.55 5.16
C ASP A 153 1.08 -6.58 3.70
N GLY A 154 -0.19 -6.29 3.47
CA GLY A 154 -0.72 -6.27 2.11
C GLY A 154 -2.19 -5.92 2.04
N ALA A 155 -2.66 -5.68 0.82
CA ALA A 155 -4.05 -5.40 0.51
C ALA A 155 -4.42 -5.99 -0.85
N ALA A 156 -5.69 -6.31 -1.00
CA ALA A 156 -6.28 -6.67 -2.28
C ALA A 156 -7.69 -6.10 -2.37
N SER A 157 -8.13 -5.81 -3.58
CA SER A 157 -9.45 -5.27 -3.86
C SER A 157 -10.10 -6.00 -5.03
N VAL A 158 -11.40 -6.20 -4.95
CA VAL A 158 -12.22 -6.70 -6.04
C VAL A 158 -13.46 -5.83 -6.22
N LEU A 159 -13.88 -5.64 -7.46
CA LEU A 159 -15.15 -4.99 -7.78
C LEU A 159 -16.17 -6.07 -8.09
N VAL A 160 -17.21 -6.17 -7.26
CA VAL A 160 -18.35 -7.07 -7.47
C VAL A 160 -19.40 -6.37 -8.32
N GLY A 161 -20.00 -7.07 -9.28
CA GLY A 161 -21.05 -6.50 -10.12
C GLY A 161 -21.75 -7.52 -11.03
N ASP A 162 -22.61 -6.99 -11.92
CA ASP A 162 -23.48 -7.75 -12.81
C ASP A 162 -23.20 -7.53 -14.32
N GLU A 163 -22.24 -6.65 -14.64
CA GLU A 163 -21.81 -6.34 -16.02
C GLU A 163 -20.27 -6.41 -16.13
N GLY A 164 -19.78 -6.98 -17.23
CA GLY A 164 -18.33 -7.15 -17.47
C GLY A 164 -17.70 -8.13 -16.47
N VAL A 165 -18.42 -9.15 -16.07
CA VAL A 165 -18.01 -10.12 -15.05
C VAL A 165 -16.87 -10.98 -15.57
N VAL A 166 -15.69 -10.87 -14.97
CA VAL A 166 -14.48 -11.64 -15.32
C VAL A 166 -14.40 -12.99 -14.62
N ALA A 167 -15.09 -13.11 -13.45
CA ALA A 167 -15.25 -14.38 -12.75
C ALA A 167 -16.66 -14.45 -12.15
N GLU A 168 -17.47 -15.37 -12.68
CA GLU A 168 -18.85 -15.60 -12.26
C GLU A 168 -18.88 -16.26 -10.89
N PHE A 169 -19.69 -15.75 -9.99
CA PHE A 169 -19.94 -16.34 -8.68
C PHE A 169 -20.90 -17.53 -8.81
N LEU A 170 -20.44 -18.72 -8.42
CA LEU A 170 -21.22 -19.94 -8.46
C LEU A 170 -21.92 -20.23 -7.13
N GLY A 171 -21.31 -19.85 -6.01
CA GLY A 171 -21.87 -20.02 -4.70
C GLY A 171 -20.86 -19.90 -3.57
N SER A 172 -21.38 -19.85 -2.35
CA SER A 172 -20.57 -19.82 -1.12
C SER A 172 -21.14 -20.76 -0.07
N TYR A 173 -20.29 -21.15 0.89
CA TYR A 173 -20.67 -21.90 2.08
C TYR A 173 -19.83 -21.41 3.25
N SER A 174 -20.46 -21.04 4.35
CA SER A 174 -19.80 -20.53 5.54
C SER A 174 -20.05 -21.41 6.74
N VAL A 175 -19.01 -21.67 7.52
CA VAL A 175 -19.11 -22.28 8.85
C VAL A 175 -18.61 -21.29 9.89
N SER A 176 -19.28 -21.21 11.01
CA SER A 176 -18.91 -20.33 12.11
C SER A 176 -18.71 -21.15 13.38
N HIS A 177 -17.53 -21.05 13.95
CA HIS A 177 -17.15 -21.70 15.20
C HIS A 177 -16.56 -20.66 16.15
N ASP A 178 -16.93 -20.70 17.43
CA ASP A 178 -16.25 -19.94 18.47
C ASP A 178 -14.89 -20.59 18.77
N PHE A 179 -14.01 -20.51 17.76
CA PHE A 179 -12.67 -21.10 17.79
C PHE A 179 -11.63 -19.99 17.89
N VAL A 180 -10.92 -19.93 19.01
CA VAL A 180 -9.89 -18.93 19.24
C VAL A 180 -8.60 -19.36 18.56
N ASP A 181 -8.40 -18.93 17.32
CA ASP A 181 -7.14 -19.06 16.57
C ASP A 181 -6.09 -18.04 17.05
N HIS A 182 -6.52 -16.83 17.31
CA HIS A 182 -5.78 -15.75 17.95
C HIS A 182 -6.80 -14.76 18.54
N TYR A 183 -6.35 -13.84 19.34
CA TYR A 183 -7.17 -12.70 19.77
C TYR A 183 -6.29 -11.49 20.10
N ARG A 184 -6.93 -10.33 20.11
CA ARG A 184 -6.34 -9.09 20.59
C ARG A 184 -7.37 -8.37 21.47
N GLY A 185 -7.04 -8.17 22.74
CA GLY A 185 -7.89 -7.42 23.66
C GLY A 185 -8.02 -5.95 23.20
N ALA A 186 -9.12 -5.29 23.56
CA ALA A 186 -9.45 -3.92 23.11
C ALA A 186 -8.32 -2.89 23.37
N ASN A 187 -7.54 -3.07 24.43
CA ASN A 187 -6.44 -2.19 24.82
C ASN A 187 -5.05 -2.79 24.50
N GLN A 188 -4.99 -3.81 23.65
CA GLN A 188 -3.74 -4.46 23.27
C GLN A 188 -3.36 -4.09 21.84
N LYS A 189 -2.06 -3.83 21.62
CA LYS A 189 -1.51 -3.53 20.29
C LYS A 189 -1.22 -4.80 19.49
N TYR A 190 -0.84 -5.89 20.16
CA TYR A 190 -0.31 -7.09 19.53
C TYR A 190 -1.28 -8.26 19.65
N ASP A 191 -1.32 -9.08 18.60
CA ASP A 191 -2.04 -10.34 18.63
C ASP A 191 -1.47 -11.26 19.71
N TYR A 192 -2.34 -11.90 20.48
CA TYR A 192 -1.95 -12.95 21.41
C TYR A 192 -1.90 -14.28 20.66
N MET A 193 -0.74 -14.92 20.72
CA MET A 193 -0.52 -16.21 20.10
C MET A 193 -1.13 -17.32 20.95
N TRP A 194 -2.05 -18.08 20.33
CA TRP A 194 -2.67 -19.24 20.94
C TRP A 194 -1.78 -20.50 20.75
N GLU A 195 -2.25 -21.68 21.17
CA GLU A 195 -1.48 -22.90 21.00
C GLU A 195 -1.46 -23.35 19.54
N GLU A 196 -0.29 -23.31 18.88
CA GLU A 196 -0.12 -23.56 17.46
C GLU A 196 -0.65 -24.91 16.99
N ARG A 197 -0.43 -25.98 17.78
CA ARG A 197 -0.90 -27.32 17.45
C ARG A 197 -2.42 -27.38 17.39
N TRP A 198 -3.08 -26.68 18.31
CA TRP A 198 -4.52 -26.58 18.35
C TRP A 198 -5.07 -25.83 17.13
N VAL A 199 -4.46 -24.70 16.79
CA VAL A 199 -4.82 -23.91 15.60
C VAL A 199 -4.61 -24.71 14.32
N ARG A 200 -3.53 -25.49 14.25
CA ARG A 200 -3.23 -26.35 13.11
C ARG A 200 -4.25 -27.49 12.96
N ASP A 201 -4.43 -28.28 14.02
CA ASP A 201 -5.14 -29.55 13.95
C ASP A 201 -6.67 -29.35 13.95
N GLU A 202 -7.22 -28.57 14.91
CA GLU A 202 -8.65 -28.32 15.02
C GLU A 202 -9.11 -27.12 14.19
N GLY A 203 -8.28 -26.10 14.02
CA GLY A 203 -8.57 -24.95 13.17
C GLY A 203 -8.46 -25.30 11.69
N TYR A 204 -7.28 -25.21 11.15
CA TYR A 204 -7.05 -25.43 9.71
C TYR A 204 -7.42 -26.86 9.27
N GLY A 205 -6.98 -27.88 10.01
CA GLY A 205 -7.13 -29.30 9.65
C GLY A 205 -8.57 -29.82 9.66
N ARG A 206 -9.48 -29.12 10.33
CA ARG A 206 -10.89 -29.52 10.44
C ARG A 206 -11.86 -28.50 9.83
N ILE A 207 -11.75 -27.21 10.20
CA ILE A 207 -12.73 -26.18 9.83
C ILE A 207 -12.64 -25.84 8.33
N VAL A 208 -11.43 -25.77 7.75
CA VAL A 208 -11.27 -25.49 6.31
C VAL A 208 -11.86 -26.64 5.46
N PRO A 209 -11.54 -27.93 5.72
CA PRO A 209 -12.20 -29.04 5.02
C PRO A 209 -13.73 -29.07 5.17
N GLU A 210 -14.26 -28.73 6.34
CA GLU A 210 -15.71 -28.66 6.59
C GLU A 210 -16.40 -27.67 5.64
N ALA A 211 -15.87 -26.43 5.56
CA ALA A 211 -16.43 -25.39 4.70
C ALA A 211 -16.30 -25.74 3.21
N VAL A 212 -15.11 -26.22 2.80
CA VAL A 212 -14.85 -26.59 1.40
C VAL A 212 -15.76 -27.75 0.97
N THR A 213 -15.84 -28.81 1.77
CA THR A 213 -16.72 -29.97 1.47
C THR A 213 -18.19 -29.54 1.42
N GLY A 214 -18.63 -28.68 2.34
CA GLY A 214 -19.96 -28.11 2.33
C GLY A 214 -20.29 -27.36 1.03
N LEU A 215 -19.32 -26.56 0.53
CA LEU A 215 -19.49 -25.85 -0.75
C LEU A 215 -19.54 -26.80 -1.95
N LEU A 216 -18.62 -27.76 -2.03
CA LEU A 216 -18.57 -28.74 -3.13
C LEU A 216 -19.88 -29.53 -3.21
N ASN A 217 -20.39 -29.99 -2.07
CA ASN A 217 -21.69 -30.68 -2.00
C ASN A 217 -22.85 -29.77 -2.44
N LYS A 218 -22.88 -28.52 -2.00
CA LYS A 218 -23.89 -27.52 -2.38
C LYS A 218 -23.94 -27.28 -3.88
N LEU A 219 -22.77 -27.24 -4.52
CA LEU A 219 -22.63 -26.99 -5.96
C LEU A 219 -22.70 -28.27 -6.81
N SER A 220 -22.73 -29.47 -6.17
CA SER A 220 -22.68 -30.78 -6.84
C SER A 220 -21.44 -30.92 -7.76
N ILE A 221 -20.26 -30.42 -7.30
CA ILE A 221 -18.96 -30.54 -7.96
C ILE A 221 -17.95 -31.25 -7.04
N THR A 222 -16.83 -31.61 -7.60
CA THR A 222 -15.71 -32.25 -6.88
C THR A 222 -14.44 -31.39 -6.96
N MET A 223 -13.39 -31.73 -6.22
CA MET A 223 -12.11 -31.05 -6.33
C MET A 223 -11.42 -31.28 -7.69
N GLU A 224 -11.82 -32.27 -8.47
CA GLU A 224 -11.33 -32.49 -9.83
C GLU A 224 -11.77 -31.37 -10.78
N ASP A 225 -12.96 -30.81 -10.54
CA ASP A 225 -13.55 -29.71 -11.30
C ASP A 225 -12.91 -28.34 -10.97
N VAL A 226 -12.10 -28.25 -9.91
CA VAL A 226 -11.43 -27.03 -9.46
C VAL A 226 -10.08 -26.92 -10.14
N ASP A 227 -9.78 -25.78 -10.77
CA ASP A 227 -8.50 -25.50 -11.45
C ASP A 227 -7.51 -24.71 -10.57
N SER A 228 -8.02 -23.94 -9.62
CA SER A 228 -7.19 -23.24 -8.64
C SER A 228 -7.82 -23.32 -7.26
N PHE A 229 -7.15 -23.96 -6.32
CA PHE A 229 -7.55 -23.98 -4.91
C PHE A 229 -6.71 -22.98 -4.13
N VAL A 230 -7.40 -21.99 -3.56
CA VAL A 230 -6.85 -20.80 -2.90
C VAL A 230 -7.25 -20.82 -1.43
N PHE A 231 -6.30 -21.02 -0.52
CA PHE A 231 -6.53 -20.86 0.91
C PHE A 231 -5.25 -20.52 1.64
N PRO A 232 -5.26 -19.50 2.52
CA PRO A 232 -4.10 -19.16 3.34
C PRO A 232 -3.88 -20.20 4.44
N CYS A 233 -2.63 -20.58 4.64
CA CYS A 233 -2.21 -21.37 5.79
C CYS A 233 -0.70 -21.22 5.97
N PHE A 234 -0.25 -20.61 7.06
CA PHE A 234 1.17 -20.41 7.33
C PHE A 234 1.91 -21.68 7.77
N PHE A 235 1.19 -22.75 8.11
CA PHE A 235 1.78 -24.07 8.36
C PHE A 235 1.99 -24.82 7.03
N LYS A 236 3.20 -24.70 6.47
CA LYS A 236 3.53 -25.23 5.12
C LYS A 236 3.21 -26.72 4.93
N ALA A 237 3.44 -27.55 5.95
CA ALA A 237 3.11 -28.97 5.87
C ALA A 237 1.59 -29.18 5.86
N GLU A 238 0.87 -28.46 6.71
CA GLU A 238 -0.57 -28.59 6.84
C GLU A 238 -1.31 -28.04 5.62
N HIS A 239 -0.82 -26.97 5.01
CA HIS A 239 -1.34 -26.48 3.72
C HIS A 239 -1.41 -27.60 2.68
N ARG A 240 -0.32 -28.40 2.55
CA ARG A 240 -0.30 -29.55 1.63
C ARG A 240 -1.19 -30.70 2.10
N ASN A 241 -1.22 -31.00 3.40
CA ASN A 241 -2.02 -32.09 3.96
C ASN A 241 -3.51 -31.85 3.76
N ILE A 242 -3.99 -30.63 4.01
CA ILE A 242 -5.39 -30.24 3.81
C ILE A 242 -5.77 -30.37 2.33
N ALA A 243 -4.96 -29.84 1.42
CA ALA A 243 -5.18 -29.95 0.00
C ALA A 243 -5.29 -31.41 -0.45
N LYS A 244 -4.36 -32.28 -0.01
CA LYS A 244 -4.38 -33.71 -0.26
C LYS A 244 -5.63 -34.40 0.32
N LYS A 245 -6.01 -34.07 1.56
CA LYS A 245 -7.21 -34.62 2.24
C LYS A 245 -8.49 -34.27 1.47
N LEU A 246 -8.55 -33.13 0.84
CA LEU A 246 -9.66 -32.67 0.01
C LEU A 246 -9.62 -33.23 -1.43
N GLY A 247 -8.56 -33.92 -1.81
CA GLY A 247 -8.41 -34.48 -3.17
C GLY A 247 -7.89 -33.48 -4.20
N ALA A 248 -7.36 -32.33 -3.76
CA ALA A 248 -6.78 -31.36 -4.69
C ALA A 248 -5.46 -31.87 -5.28
N ALA A 249 -5.31 -31.77 -6.61
CA ALA A 249 -4.06 -32.06 -7.28
C ALA A 249 -3.01 -31.00 -6.89
N PRO A 250 -1.73 -31.37 -6.64
CA PRO A 250 -0.72 -30.44 -6.13
C PRO A 250 -0.46 -29.22 -7.01
N ASP A 251 -0.59 -29.35 -8.32
CA ASP A 251 -0.42 -28.29 -9.32
C ASP A 251 -1.59 -27.31 -9.38
N LYS A 252 -2.74 -27.70 -8.84
CA LYS A 252 -3.94 -26.84 -8.70
C LYS A 252 -3.99 -26.07 -7.37
N VAL A 253 -3.10 -26.38 -6.43
CA VAL A 253 -3.02 -25.66 -5.14
C VAL A 253 -2.13 -24.43 -5.31
N LEU A 254 -2.70 -23.24 -5.13
CA LEU A 254 -1.95 -22.00 -5.27
C LEU A 254 -0.93 -21.85 -4.15
N ASP A 255 0.27 -21.38 -4.50
CA ASP A 255 1.28 -21.02 -3.50
C ASP A 255 0.73 -19.96 -2.55
N ASN A 256 0.91 -20.16 -1.25
CA ASN A 256 0.38 -19.28 -0.21
C ASN A 256 1.17 -17.98 -0.02
N LEU A 257 2.15 -17.68 -0.87
CA LEU A 257 2.99 -16.47 -0.85
C LEU A 257 3.78 -16.25 0.46
N HIS A 258 3.80 -17.25 1.34
CA HIS A 258 4.37 -17.12 2.67
C HIS A 258 5.88 -16.80 2.63
N GLU A 259 6.63 -17.37 1.67
CA GLU A 259 8.08 -17.18 1.55
C GLU A 259 8.47 -15.87 0.83
N VAL A 260 7.53 -15.21 0.15
CA VAL A 260 7.81 -14.01 -0.67
C VAL A 260 7.23 -12.71 -0.10
N CYS A 261 6.16 -12.81 0.72
CA CYS A 261 5.60 -11.63 1.39
C CYS A 261 5.09 -11.89 2.81
N GLY A 262 4.90 -13.14 3.22
CA GLY A 262 4.28 -13.48 4.49
C GLY A 262 2.75 -13.46 4.45
N GLU A 263 2.12 -13.83 5.56
CA GLU A 263 0.68 -13.89 5.72
C GLU A 263 0.12 -12.50 6.01
N THR A 264 -0.74 -11.98 5.14
CA THR A 264 -1.22 -10.59 5.15
C THR A 264 -2.59 -10.42 5.85
N GLY A 265 -2.88 -11.26 6.83
CA GLY A 265 -4.08 -11.17 7.68
C GLY A 265 -5.38 -11.34 6.91
N ALA A 266 -6.37 -10.53 7.24
CA ALA A 266 -7.68 -10.56 6.59
C ALA A 266 -7.63 -10.28 5.08
N ALA A 267 -6.55 -9.68 4.59
CA ALA A 267 -6.33 -9.48 3.16
C ALA A 267 -5.84 -10.74 2.44
N HIS A 268 -5.21 -11.68 3.14
CA HIS A 268 -4.47 -12.77 2.51
C HIS A 268 -5.31 -13.66 1.59
N PRO A 269 -6.55 -14.06 1.95
CA PRO A 269 -7.41 -14.79 1.02
C PRO A 269 -7.64 -14.04 -0.29
N LEU A 270 -7.91 -12.72 -0.23
CA LEU A 270 -8.12 -11.91 -1.43
C LEU A 270 -6.82 -11.62 -2.19
N VAL A 271 -5.68 -11.49 -1.50
CA VAL A 271 -4.34 -11.38 -2.14
C VAL A 271 -4.07 -12.62 -3.00
N MET A 272 -4.26 -13.82 -2.43
CA MET A 272 -4.10 -15.06 -3.18
C MET A 272 -5.15 -15.20 -4.29
N PHE A 273 -6.40 -14.77 -4.05
CA PHE A 273 -7.46 -14.80 -5.06
C PHE A 273 -7.15 -13.91 -6.26
N VAL A 274 -6.65 -12.69 -6.02
CA VAL A 274 -6.19 -11.80 -7.10
C VAL A 274 -5.06 -12.44 -7.88
N GLN A 275 -4.08 -13.08 -7.21
CA GLN A 275 -3.01 -13.82 -7.90
C GLN A 275 -3.56 -15.00 -8.73
N ALA A 276 -4.60 -15.69 -8.27
CA ALA A 276 -5.28 -16.72 -9.05
C ALA A 276 -5.91 -16.13 -10.32
N LEU A 277 -6.63 -15.00 -10.19
CA LEU A 277 -7.25 -14.30 -11.33
C LEU A 277 -6.23 -13.81 -12.37
N GLU A 278 -5.02 -13.38 -11.92
CA GLU A 278 -3.93 -12.98 -12.83
C GLU A 278 -3.43 -14.11 -13.74
N LYS A 279 -3.54 -15.35 -13.28
CA LYS A 279 -3.04 -16.53 -13.98
C LYS A 279 -4.14 -17.32 -14.70
N ALA A 280 -5.41 -17.03 -14.36
CA ALA A 280 -6.56 -17.81 -14.78
C ALA A 280 -6.89 -17.65 -16.26
N LYS A 281 -7.48 -18.70 -16.81
CA LYS A 281 -7.99 -18.74 -18.19
C LYS A 281 -9.52 -18.84 -18.16
N PRO A 282 -10.20 -18.35 -19.20
CA PRO A 282 -11.65 -18.55 -19.34
C PRO A 282 -12.03 -20.04 -19.22
N GLY A 283 -13.02 -20.31 -18.39
CA GLY A 283 -13.48 -21.66 -18.04
C GLY A 283 -12.94 -22.19 -16.71
N ASP A 284 -11.80 -21.68 -16.22
CA ASP A 284 -11.21 -22.13 -14.96
C ASP A 284 -12.13 -21.90 -13.78
N HIS A 285 -12.20 -22.88 -12.88
CA HIS A 285 -12.88 -22.78 -11.58
C HIS A 285 -11.88 -22.44 -10.47
N ILE A 286 -12.14 -21.35 -9.75
CA ILE A 286 -11.34 -20.92 -8.61
C ILE A 286 -12.14 -21.15 -7.34
N LEU A 287 -11.64 -21.97 -6.43
CA LEU A 287 -12.18 -22.19 -5.11
C LEU A 287 -11.35 -21.41 -4.10
N LEU A 288 -11.97 -20.44 -3.44
CA LEU A 288 -11.38 -19.59 -2.42
C LEU A 288 -11.88 -20.00 -1.04
N ALA A 289 -10.99 -20.18 -0.06
CA ALA A 289 -11.37 -20.37 1.34
C ALA A 289 -10.64 -19.35 2.23
N GLY A 290 -11.37 -18.70 3.13
CA GLY A 290 -10.88 -17.76 4.13
C GLY A 290 -11.15 -18.28 5.55
N PHE A 291 -10.08 -18.55 6.32
CA PHE A 291 -10.16 -19.05 7.68
C PHE A 291 -10.05 -17.91 8.71
N GLY A 292 -10.83 -17.99 9.79
CA GLY A 292 -10.79 -17.09 10.94
C GLY A 292 -12.06 -17.23 11.78
N GLN A 293 -12.02 -17.94 12.91
CA GLN A 293 -13.17 -18.24 13.77
C GLN A 293 -14.34 -18.88 12.98
N GLY A 294 -13.97 -19.83 12.15
CA GLY A 294 -14.79 -20.43 11.10
C GLY A 294 -14.10 -20.36 9.76
N CYS A 295 -14.81 -20.61 8.68
CA CYS A 295 -14.29 -20.53 7.33
C CYS A 295 -15.38 -20.16 6.33
N ASP A 296 -15.08 -19.26 5.41
CA ASP A 296 -15.89 -18.94 4.24
C ASP A 296 -15.27 -19.63 3.02
N ALA A 297 -16.06 -20.42 2.28
CA ALA A 297 -15.67 -21.01 1.02
C ALA A 297 -16.52 -20.42 -0.12
N LEU A 298 -15.87 -19.99 -1.22
CA LEU A 298 -16.52 -19.39 -2.40
C LEU A 298 -16.00 -20.07 -3.66
N CYS A 299 -16.84 -20.24 -4.67
CA CYS A 299 -16.45 -20.76 -5.96
C CYS A 299 -16.80 -19.78 -7.08
N PHE A 300 -15.85 -19.59 -8.00
CA PHE A 300 -15.99 -18.72 -9.17
C PHE A 300 -15.62 -19.47 -10.43
N ARG A 301 -16.26 -19.11 -11.55
CA ARG A 301 -15.87 -19.55 -12.89
C ARG A 301 -15.40 -18.36 -13.71
N VAL A 302 -14.19 -18.45 -14.23
CA VAL A 302 -13.56 -17.39 -15.03
C VAL A 302 -14.24 -17.29 -16.40
N THR A 303 -14.49 -16.08 -16.87
CA THR A 303 -15.13 -15.79 -18.15
C THR A 303 -14.17 -15.19 -19.17
N ASP A 304 -14.60 -15.08 -20.44
CA ASP A 304 -13.81 -14.41 -21.48
C ASP A 304 -13.59 -12.90 -21.24
N GLU A 305 -14.40 -12.27 -20.36
CA GLU A 305 -14.23 -10.85 -20.03
C GLU A 305 -12.88 -10.55 -19.36
N ILE A 306 -12.24 -11.55 -18.73
CA ILE A 306 -10.90 -11.38 -18.11
C ILE A 306 -9.86 -10.89 -19.12
N ARG A 307 -9.98 -11.28 -20.40
CA ARG A 307 -9.05 -10.86 -21.46
C ARG A 307 -9.20 -9.39 -21.85
N LYS A 308 -10.30 -8.75 -21.49
CA LYS A 308 -10.61 -7.35 -21.83
C LYS A 308 -10.16 -6.37 -20.75
N LEU A 309 -9.76 -6.87 -19.58
CA LEU A 309 -9.30 -6.01 -18.49
C LEU A 309 -8.03 -5.25 -18.89
N PRO A 310 -7.95 -3.94 -18.62
CA PRO A 310 -6.72 -3.18 -18.79
C PRO A 310 -5.59 -3.78 -17.94
N SER A 311 -4.35 -3.68 -18.42
CA SER A 311 -3.18 -4.05 -17.64
C SER A 311 -3.15 -3.30 -16.30
N ARG A 312 -2.89 -4.03 -15.22
CA ARG A 312 -2.81 -3.53 -13.84
C ARG A 312 -1.56 -4.04 -13.14
N VAL A 313 -1.26 -3.48 -11.98
CA VAL A 313 -0.10 -3.90 -11.19
C VAL A 313 -0.35 -5.27 -10.57
N GLY A 314 -1.50 -5.42 -9.94
CA GLY A 314 -1.90 -6.64 -9.26
C GLY A 314 -0.95 -7.07 -8.14
N ILE A 315 -1.04 -8.34 -7.78
CA ILE A 315 -0.13 -8.95 -6.79
C ILE A 315 1.22 -9.26 -7.45
N GLY A 316 1.22 -9.83 -8.67
CA GLY A 316 2.44 -10.15 -9.41
C GLY A 316 3.36 -8.95 -9.57
N GLY A 317 2.87 -7.85 -10.12
CA GLY A 317 3.65 -6.62 -10.29
C GLY A 317 4.04 -5.94 -8.96
N SER A 318 3.23 -6.11 -7.90
CA SER A 318 3.59 -5.63 -6.56
C SER A 318 4.74 -6.44 -5.95
N LEU A 319 4.79 -7.74 -6.19
CA LEU A 319 5.90 -8.61 -5.78
C LEU A 319 7.19 -8.30 -6.54
N GLU A 320 7.10 -7.99 -7.84
CA GLU A 320 8.26 -7.63 -8.68
C GLU A 320 8.92 -6.31 -8.26
N ARG A 321 8.15 -5.34 -7.74
CA ARG A 321 8.65 -4.03 -7.31
C ARG A 321 9.35 -4.02 -5.96
N LYS A 322 9.61 -5.19 -5.38
CA LYS A 322 10.21 -5.34 -4.06
C LYS A 322 11.60 -4.71 -3.93
N VAL A 323 11.91 -4.29 -2.73
CA VAL A 323 13.26 -3.94 -2.27
C VAL A 323 13.53 -4.71 -0.99
N THR A 324 14.45 -5.66 -1.09
CA THR A 324 14.86 -6.50 0.03
C THR A 324 15.86 -5.76 0.91
N THR A 325 15.73 -5.92 2.21
CA THR A 325 16.65 -5.38 3.22
C THR A 325 16.90 -6.41 4.31
N ASP A 326 18.11 -6.40 4.85
CA ASP A 326 18.52 -7.10 6.07
C ASP A 326 18.58 -6.17 7.30
N ASN A 327 18.21 -4.90 7.14
CA ASN A 327 18.23 -3.90 8.21
C ASN A 327 17.05 -4.10 9.18
N TYR A 328 17.24 -4.99 10.14
CA TYR A 328 16.24 -5.31 11.15
C TYR A 328 15.91 -4.11 12.06
N LEU A 329 16.89 -3.23 12.36
CA LEU A 329 16.62 -2.03 13.17
C LEU A 329 15.73 -1.02 12.44
N LYS A 330 15.90 -0.86 11.12
CA LYS A 330 14.99 -0.04 10.28
C LYS A 330 13.57 -0.60 10.32
N PHE A 331 13.42 -1.91 10.20
CA PHE A 331 12.12 -2.59 10.34
C PHE A 331 11.49 -2.32 11.73
N LEU A 332 12.23 -2.51 12.82
CA LEU A 332 11.72 -2.24 14.17
C LEU A 332 11.32 -0.77 14.35
N LYS A 333 12.08 0.16 13.77
CA LYS A 333 11.76 1.59 13.81
C LYS A 333 10.46 1.90 13.08
N PHE A 334 10.23 1.32 11.88
CA PHE A 334 9.01 1.52 11.09
C PHE A 334 7.77 0.88 11.72
N ARG A 335 7.99 -0.09 12.62
CA ARG A 335 6.94 -0.76 13.42
C ARG A 335 6.67 -0.09 14.78
N ASP A 336 7.34 1.00 15.11
CA ASP A 336 7.24 1.64 16.43
C ASP A 336 7.66 0.68 17.59
N LEU A 337 8.57 -0.27 17.31
CA LEU A 337 9.14 -1.22 18.26
C LEU A 337 10.50 -0.77 18.82
N LEU A 338 11.14 0.20 18.15
CA LEU A 338 12.42 0.75 18.55
C LEU A 338 12.25 2.22 18.95
N PRO A 339 12.16 2.55 20.24
CA PRO A 339 12.20 3.94 20.71
C PRO A 339 13.54 4.58 20.32
N THR A 340 13.49 5.75 19.74
CA THR A 340 14.70 6.53 19.40
C THR A 340 14.54 7.96 19.84
N GLU A 341 15.63 8.60 20.23
CA GLU A 341 15.68 10.04 20.45
C GLU A 341 15.60 10.77 19.08
N MET A 342 14.59 11.60 18.92
CA MET A 342 14.37 12.37 17.68
C MET A 342 14.82 13.82 17.79
N GLY A 343 15.21 14.25 18.99
CA GLY A 343 15.65 15.60 19.28
C GLY A 343 14.53 16.65 19.30
N ILE A 344 14.86 17.84 19.79
CA ILE A 344 13.93 18.95 20.01
C ILE A 344 13.17 19.37 18.73
N ARG A 345 13.75 19.18 17.54
CA ARG A 345 13.08 19.51 16.27
C ARG A 345 11.88 18.61 15.96
N ALA A 346 11.79 17.44 16.62
CA ALA A 346 10.65 16.53 16.50
C ALA A 346 9.47 16.94 17.40
N GLU A 347 9.68 17.84 18.35
CA GLU A 347 8.67 18.33 19.28
C GLU A 347 7.76 19.39 18.60
N ALA A 348 7.15 19.00 17.47
CA ALA A 348 6.22 19.85 16.74
C ALA A 348 4.78 19.48 17.08
N PRO A 349 3.89 20.45 17.36
CA PRO A 349 2.47 20.17 17.56
C PRO A 349 1.85 19.57 16.30
N MET A 350 1.41 18.31 16.38
CA MET A 350 0.76 17.61 15.27
C MET A 350 -0.76 17.62 15.42
N GLN A 351 -1.34 18.80 15.64
CA GLN A 351 -2.78 18.94 15.79
C GLN A 351 -3.50 18.95 14.44
N THR A 352 -4.53 18.12 14.33
CA THR A 352 -5.48 18.21 13.22
C THR A 352 -6.64 19.11 13.59
N ALA A 353 -6.78 20.23 12.88
CA ALA A 353 -7.98 21.05 12.96
C ALA A 353 -9.13 20.32 12.22
N MET A 354 -10.02 19.66 12.97
CA MET A 354 -11.11 18.84 12.40
C MET A 354 -12.01 19.62 11.46
N THR A 355 -12.26 20.91 11.75
CA THR A 355 -13.04 21.79 10.87
C THR A 355 -12.34 22.05 9.53
N VAL A 356 -11.02 22.15 9.52
CA VAL A 356 -10.23 22.30 8.29
C VAL A 356 -10.21 20.98 7.51
N LEU A 357 -9.99 19.85 8.20
CA LEU A 357 -10.05 18.53 7.59
C LEU A 357 -11.40 18.32 6.88
N TRP A 358 -12.51 18.63 7.52
CA TRP A 358 -13.84 18.53 6.91
C TRP A 358 -14.02 19.44 5.69
N ARG A 359 -13.73 20.74 5.84
CA ARG A 359 -13.89 21.71 4.73
C ARG A 359 -12.97 21.45 3.55
N LYS A 360 -11.79 20.85 3.78
CA LYS A 360 -10.78 20.59 2.75
C LYS A 360 -10.61 19.10 2.44
N ARG A 361 -11.57 18.24 2.85
CA ARG A 361 -11.46 16.78 2.71
C ARG A 361 -11.18 16.32 1.28
N LYS A 362 -11.84 16.90 0.28
CA LYS A 362 -11.60 16.58 -1.13
C LYS A 362 -10.17 16.93 -1.56
N MET A 363 -9.67 18.11 -1.15
CA MET A 363 -8.29 18.53 -1.44
C MET A 363 -7.27 17.62 -0.75
N LEU A 364 -7.49 17.28 0.52
CA LEU A 364 -6.53 16.52 1.33
C LEU A 364 -6.55 15.03 0.99
N LEU A 365 -7.72 14.41 0.94
CA LEU A 365 -7.86 12.98 0.74
C LEU A 365 -7.97 12.61 -0.74
N GLY A 366 -8.75 13.35 -1.54
CA GLY A 366 -8.96 13.07 -2.96
C GLY A 366 -8.00 13.77 -3.91
N LEU A 367 -7.10 14.64 -3.41
CA LEU A 367 -6.21 15.50 -4.21
C LEU A 367 -6.99 16.29 -5.27
N VAL A 368 -8.13 16.86 -4.88
CA VAL A 368 -8.96 17.67 -5.75
C VAL A 368 -8.52 19.12 -5.70
N GLY A 369 -8.10 19.65 -6.82
CA GLY A 369 -7.83 21.07 -7.07
C GLY A 369 -8.92 21.71 -7.89
N GLY A 370 -8.57 22.66 -8.75
CA GLY A 370 -9.48 23.36 -9.62
C GLY A 370 -9.07 23.35 -11.10
N ILE A 371 -10.05 23.49 -11.98
CA ILE A 371 -9.86 23.85 -13.38
C ILE A 371 -10.68 25.08 -13.69
N CYS A 372 -10.09 26.06 -14.35
CA CYS A 372 -10.78 27.28 -14.69
C CYS A 372 -11.78 27.04 -15.83
N SER A 373 -13.08 27.28 -15.60
CA SER A 373 -14.14 27.16 -16.62
C SER A 373 -14.04 28.18 -17.76
N LYS A 374 -13.20 29.23 -17.62
CA LYS A 374 -12.98 30.26 -18.65
C LYS A 374 -11.83 29.92 -19.60
N CYS A 375 -10.70 29.44 -19.07
CA CYS A 375 -9.49 29.21 -19.88
C CYS A 375 -8.95 27.78 -19.82
N GLY A 376 -9.60 26.87 -19.07
CA GLY A 376 -9.20 25.48 -18.97
C GLY A 376 -7.89 25.24 -18.19
N THR A 377 -7.33 26.24 -17.49
CA THR A 377 -6.08 26.06 -16.75
C THR A 377 -6.33 25.33 -15.44
N PRO A 378 -5.71 24.13 -15.22
CA PRO A 378 -5.76 23.44 -13.95
C PRO A 378 -4.86 24.11 -12.92
N GLN A 379 -5.28 24.08 -11.66
CA GLN A 379 -4.49 24.59 -10.53
C GLN A 379 -4.70 23.80 -9.25
N PHE A 380 -3.63 23.65 -8.49
CA PHE A 380 -3.67 23.05 -7.16
C PHE A 380 -2.92 23.95 -6.17
N PRO A 381 -3.52 24.29 -5.02
CA PRO A 381 -4.90 24.00 -4.63
C PRO A 381 -5.95 24.79 -5.44
N LYS A 382 -7.24 24.44 -5.29
CA LYS A 382 -8.36 25.23 -5.84
C LYS A 382 -8.41 26.59 -5.14
N MET A 383 -8.27 27.64 -5.91
CA MET A 383 -8.24 29.04 -5.44
C MET A 383 -9.37 29.84 -6.08
N SER A 384 -9.76 30.97 -5.49
CA SER A 384 -10.83 31.82 -6.05
C SER A 384 -10.42 32.52 -7.34
N ILE A 385 -9.13 32.77 -7.55
CA ILE A 385 -8.60 33.47 -8.74
C ILE A 385 -7.86 32.47 -9.62
N CYS A 386 -8.09 32.55 -10.94
CA CYS A 386 -7.35 31.76 -11.90
C CYS A 386 -5.87 32.17 -11.92
N VAL A 387 -4.97 31.19 -11.85
CA VAL A 387 -3.50 31.41 -11.82
C VAL A 387 -2.92 31.76 -13.18
N ASN A 388 -3.72 31.65 -14.27
CA ASN A 388 -3.28 32.04 -15.61
C ASN A 388 -3.26 33.57 -15.73
N PRO A 389 -2.07 34.20 -15.93
CA PRO A 389 -1.95 35.66 -16.01
C PRO A 389 -2.81 36.29 -17.12
N GLY A 390 -3.08 35.55 -18.20
CA GLY A 390 -3.91 36.02 -19.31
C GLY A 390 -5.42 35.89 -19.06
N CYS A 391 -5.84 35.27 -17.94
CA CYS A 391 -7.25 35.02 -17.66
C CYS A 391 -7.75 35.80 -16.42
N ASN A 392 -7.10 35.61 -15.27
CA ASN A 392 -7.42 36.24 -13.98
C ASN A 392 -8.89 36.16 -13.55
N ALA A 393 -9.66 35.19 -14.07
CA ALA A 393 -11.07 35.03 -13.79
C ALA A 393 -11.29 34.69 -12.30
N VAL A 394 -12.30 35.33 -11.70
CA VAL A 394 -12.66 35.16 -10.28
C VAL A 394 -13.79 34.14 -10.14
N ASN A 395 -13.72 33.26 -9.14
CA ASN A 395 -14.73 32.23 -8.81
C ASN A 395 -15.11 31.33 -10.01
N SER A 396 -14.14 31.05 -10.89
CA SER A 396 -14.30 30.26 -12.11
C SER A 396 -13.76 28.82 -12.02
N GLN A 397 -13.45 28.35 -10.81
CA GLN A 397 -12.83 27.05 -10.62
C GLN A 397 -13.86 25.95 -10.36
N GLU A 398 -13.87 24.93 -11.20
CA GLU A 398 -14.58 23.66 -11.02
C GLU A 398 -13.65 22.63 -10.36
N ASP A 399 -14.21 21.57 -9.73
CA ASP A 399 -13.41 20.51 -9.13
C ASP A 399 -12.63 19.75 -10.21
N TYR A 400 -11.34 19.48 -9.94
CA TYR A 400 -10.44 18.79 -10.85
C TYR A 400 -9.53 17.82 -10.09
N GLU A 401 -9.61 16.54 -10.45
CA GLU A 401 -8.91 15.46 -9.76
C GLU A 401 -7.47 15.33 -10.28
N PHE A 402 -6.50 15.31 -9.35
CA PHE A 402 -5.08 15.20 -9.67
C PHE A 402 -4.47 13.83 -9.34
N ALA A 403 -5.11 13.02 -8.49
CA ALA A 403 -4.54 11.80 -7.93
C ALA A 403 -4.02 10.78 -8.97
N GLU A 404 -4.70 10.68 -10.12
CA GLU A 404 -4.33 9.73 -11.18
C GLU A 404 -3.54 10.39 -12.34
N ARG A 405 -3.17 11.66 -12.18
CA ARG A 405 -2.48 12.39 -13.25
C ARG A 405 -0.98 12.26 -13.13
N SER A 406 -0.32 12.16 -14.28
CA SER A 406 1.14 12.20 -14.38
C SER A 406 1.67 13.58 -13.98
N ALA A 407 2.78 13.60 -13.25
CA ALA A 407 3.47 14.81 -12.89
C ALA A 407 4.98 14.66 -13.07
N LEU A 408 5.67 15.81 -13.13
CA LEU A 408 7.11 15.90 -13.30
C LEU A 408 7.75 16.61 -12.09
N ILE A 409 8.90 16.15 -11.66
CA ILE A 409 9.72 16.81 -10.63
C ILE A 409 10.30 18.10 -11.23
N LYS A 410 10.00 19.24 -10.62
CA LYS A 410 10.57 20.53 -11.01
C LYS A 410 11.78 20.93 -10.18
N SER A 411 11.77 20.61 -8.91
CA SER A 411 12.90 20.78 -7.99
C SER A 411 12.74 19.80 -6.83
N PHE A 412 13.82 19.43 -6.18
CA PHE A 412 13.80 18.62 -4.98
C PHE A 412 15.01 18.92 -4.09
N THR A 413 14.92 18.48 -2.85
CA THR A 413 16.03 18.46 -1.89
C THR A 413 15.98 17.15 -1.10
N GLY A 414 17.14 16.71 -0.60
CA GLY A 414 17.28 15.69 0.42
C GLY A 414 17.83 16.36 1.68
N ASP A 415 16.98 16.61 2.65
CA ASP A 415 17.29 17.37 3.87
C ASP A 415 17.63 16.42 5.02
N LEU A 416 18.89 16.40 5.43
CA LEU A 416 19.39 15.63 6.58
C LEU A 416 19.15 16.35 7.92
N LEU A 417 18.80 17.63 7.90
CA LEU A 417 18.54 18.42 9.10
C LEU A 417 17.06 18.44 9.47
N ALA A 418 16.17 18.17 8.51
CA ALA A 418 14.76 18.02 8.79
C ALA A 418 14.51 16.72 9.56
N VAL A 419 13.57 16.76 10.50
CA VAL A 419 13.14 15.56 11.21
C VAL A 419 12.47 14.60 10.24
N SER A 420 13.00 13.40 10.14
CA SER A 420 12.43 12.32 9.33
C SER A 420 12.59 10.99 10.05
N VAL A 421 11.60 10.11 9.88
CA VAL A 421 11.68 8.72 10.35
C VAL A 421 12.67 7.92 9.49
N ASP A 422 12.82 8.29 8.22
CA ASP A 422 13.75 7.70 7.24
C ASP A 422 14.56 8.83 6.57
N PRO A 423 15.68 9.30 7.19
CA PRO A 423 16.49 10.37 6.64
C PRO A 423 17.25 9.94 5.35
N PRO A 424 17.49 10.88 4.41
CA PRO A 424 17.07 12.28 4.42
C PRO A 424 15.57 12.47 4.16
N ALA A 425 14.98 13.56 4.66
CA ALA A 425 13.66 13.97 4.20
C ALA A 425 13.75 14.43 2.75
N ILE A 426 13.10 13.71 1.85
CA ILE A 426 13.11 14.04 0.41
C ILE A 426 11.77 14.70 0.08
N TYR A 427 11.83 15.94 -0.41
CA TYR A 427 10.65 16.70 -0.81
C TYR A 427 10.95 17.67 -1.93
N GLY A 428 9.94 18.14 -2.63
CA GLY A 428 10.14 19.07 -3.72
C GLY A 428 8.89 19.48 -4.48
N MET A 429 9.06 20.32 -5.48
CA MET A 429 7.98 20.80 -6.32
C MET A 429 7.69 19.79 -7.43
N VAL A 430 6.46 19.30 -7.49
CA VAL A 430 5.95 18.52 -8.62
C VAL A 430 4.94 19.35 -9.41
N GLN A 431 4.94 19.19 -10.72
CA GLN A 431 4.02 19.85 -11.64
C GLN A 431 3.30 18.82 -12.49
N PHE A 432 1.98 18.88 -12.50
CA PHE A 432 1.13 18.01 -13.30
C PHE A 432 1.17 18.39 -14.77
N GLU A 433 0.98 17.39 -15.62
CA GLU A 433 0.76 17.63 -17.05
C GLU A 433 -0.52 18.46 -17.26
N GLY A 434 -0.44 19.49 -18.08
CA GLY A 434 -1.54 20.43 -18.31
C GLY A 434 -1.66 21.58 -17.30
N GLY A 435 -0.99 21.51 -16.14
CA GLY A 435 -0.98 22.57 -15.13
C GLY A 435 -1.27 22.06 -13.71
N GLY A 436 -1.15 22.96 -12.76
CA GLY A 436 -1.19 22.62 -11.33
C GLY A 436 0.18 22.16 -10.80
N ARG A 437 0.54 22.59 -9.61
CA ARG A 437 1.76 22.19 -8.93
C ARG A 437 1.59 22.25 -7.42
N PHE A 438 2.34 21.43 -6.69
CA PHE A 438 2.40 21.50 -5.23
C PHE A 438 3.74 20.99 -4.72
N MET A 439 4.06 21.35 -3.47
CA MET A 439 5.18 20.78 -2.74
C MET A 439 4.78 19.39 -2.26
N ALA A 440 5.49 18.37 -2.71
CA ALA A 440 5.25 16.97 -2.36
C ALA A 440 6.41 16.42 -1.52
N ASP A 441 6.08 15.62 -0.52
CA ASP A 441 7.05 14.67 0.05
C ASP A 441 7.23 13.52 -0.94
N PHE A 442 8.44 12.96 -1.02
CA PHE A 442 8.72 11.77 -1.84
C PHE A 442 8.74 10.53 -0.94
N THR A 443 8.28 9.42 -1.48
CA THR A 443 8.28 8.13 -0.80
C THR A 443 8.68 7.01 -1.76
N ASP A 444 8.99 5.83 -1.22
CA ASP A 444 9.42 4.65 -1.98
C ASP A 444 10.65 4.90 -2.88
N CYS A 445 11.52 5.79 -2.48
CA CYS A 445 12.75 6.13 -3.20
C CYS A 445 13.90 6.48 -2.25
N GLU A 446 15.11 6.32 -2.73
CA GLU A 446 16.32 6.89 -2.13
C GLU A 446 16.66 8.22 -2.81
N LEU A 447 17.46 9.07 -2.15
CA LEU A 447 17.84 10.37 -2.72
C LEU A 447 18.49 10.24 -4.12
N GLY A 448 19.25 9.17 -4.33
CA GLY A 448 19.89 8.87 -5.60
C GLY A 448 18.92 8.50 -6.74
N ASP A 449 17.69 8.12 -6.42
CA ASP A 449 16.67 7.76 -7.40
C ASP A 449 15.91 8.98 -7.96
N VAL A 450 16.08 10.17 -7.35
CA VAL A 450 15.28 11.36 -7.66
C VAL A 450 16.03 12.32 -8.57
N ARG A 451 15.40 12.78 -9.64
CA ARG A 451 15.96 13.73 -10.61
C ARG A 451 14.94 14.75 -11.08
N VAL A 452 15.39 15.98 -11.33
CA VAL A 452 14.55 17.00 -11.98
C VAL A 452 14.16 16.52 -13.40
N GLY A 453 12.91 16.74 -13.77
CA GLY A 453 12.33 16.27 -15.04
C GLY A 453 11.80 14.84 -15.02
N GLN A 454 12.07 14.07 -13.98
CA GLN A 454 11.58 12.70 -13.84
C GLN A 454 10.07 12.70 -13.60
N ARG A 455 9.40 11.71 -14.21
CA ARG A 455 7.96 11.45 -13.98
C ARG A 455 7.75 10.85 -12.60
N VAL A 456 6.64 11.23 -11.98
CA VAL A 456 6.17 10.66 -10.72
C VAL A 456 4.73 10.20 -10.85
N ALA A 457 4.42 9.12 -10.14
CA ALA A 457 3.06 8.78 -9.74
C ALA A 457 2.79 9.33 -8.34
N LEU A 458 1.52 9.43 -7.99
CA LEU A 458 1.12 9.80 -6.64
C LEU A 458 0.64 8.57 -5.89
N SER A 459 0.99 8.49 -4.60
CA SER A 459 0.56 7.44 -3.69
C SER A 459 -0.08 8.05 -2.45
N PHE A 460 -1.17 7.45 -2.00
CA PHE A 460 -1.89 7.88 -0.82
C PHE A 460 -1.17 7.37 0.43
N ARG A 461 -0.76 8.27 1.33
CA ARG A 461 0.10 7.94 2.46
C ARG A 461 -0.33 8.61 3.75
N LYS A 462 0.04 8.02 4.85
CA LYS A 462 -0.01 8.68 6.15
C LYS A 462 0.99 9.83 6.16
N ARG A 463 0.53 11.03 6.48
CA ARG A 463 1.37 12.22 6.57
C ARG A 463 1.96 12.40 7.95
N TYR A 464 1.15 12.18 9.00
CA TYR A 464 1.55 12.29 10.39
C TYR A 464 0.66 11.43 11.27
N THR A 465 1.11 11.18 12.50
CA THR A 465 0.31 10.63 13.58
C THR A 465 0.42 11.58 14.77
N ASP A 466 -0.71 12.13 15.20
CA ASP A 466 -0.86 12.82 16.47
C ASP A 466 -0.90 11.77 17.58
N LYS A 467 0.22 11.60 18.27
CA LYS A 467 0.37 10.53 19.29
C LYS A 467 -0.49 10.78 20.53
N GLU A 468 -0.73 12.06 20.89
CA GLU A 468 -1.55 12.43 22.05
C GLU A 468 -3.01 12.04 21.83
N ARG A 469 -3.53 12.21 20.61
CA ARG A 469 -4.92 11.94 20.23
C ARG A 469 -5.11 10.64 19.49
N SER A 470 -4.03 9.89 19.24
CA SER A 470 -4.04 8.68 18.42
C SER A 470 -4.71 8.90 17.05
N PHE A 471 -4.43 10.06 16.43
CA PHE A 471 -5.05 10.46 15.17
C PHE A 471 -4.05 10.49 14.03
N SER A 472 -4.31 9.72 12.98
CA SER A 472 -3.52 9.72 11.74
C SER A 472 -4.14 10.60 10.67
N GLY A 473 -3.35 11.52 10.12
CA GLY A 473 -3.69 12.33 8.97
C GLY A 473 -3.05 11.78 7.70
N TYR A 474 -3.76 11.88 6.57
CA TYR A 474 -3.33 11.36 5.28
C TYR A 474 -3.15 12.47 4.26
N PHE A 475 -2.26 12.25 3.32
CA PHE A 475 -2.07 13.07 2.14
C PHE A 475 -1.33 12.28 1.05
N TRP A 476 -1.22 12.86 -0.13
CA TRP A 476 -0.56 12.28 -1.28
C TRP A 476 0.93 12.59 -1.30
N LYS A 477 1.74 11.59 -1.61
CA LYS A 477 3.19 11.71 -1.78
C LYS A 477 3.58 11.32 -3.19
N ALA A 478 4.72 11.84 -3.66
CA ALA A 478 5.25 11.53 -4.97
C ALA A 478 6.14 10.28 -4.93
N VAL A 479 5.91 9.37 -5.86
CA VAL A 479 6.74 8.17 -6.10
C VAL A 479 7.44 8.33 -7.44
N PRO A 480 8.77 8.51 -7.47
CA PRO A 480 9.53 8.60 -8.72
C PRO A 480 9.39 7.33 -9.54
N LEU A 481 8.97 7.47 -10.81
CA LEU A 481 8.87 6.33 -11.72
C LEU A 481 10.26 5.97 -12.23
N ARG A 482 10.66 4.71 -12.05
CA ARG A 482 11.88 4.18 -12.66
C ARG A 482 11.63 4.06 -14.16
N GLY A 483 12.38 4.79 -14.96
CA GLY A 483 12.25 4.74 -16.42
C GLY A 483 12.64 3.35 -16.94
N THR A 484 11.79 2.78 -17.78
CA THR A 484 12.21 1.73 -18.71
C THR A 484 13.09 2.39 -19.76
N GLY A 485 14.41 2.32 -19.58
CA GLY A 485 15.39 2.35 -20.66
C GLY A 485 15.49 3.55 -21.62
N GLN A 486 14.93 4.74 -21.32
CA GLN A 486 15.43 5.97 -21.91
C GLN A 486 16.30 6.67 -20.86
N GLU A 487 17.60 6.56 -21.02
CA GLU A 487 18.53 7.57 -20.55
C GLU A 487 18.02 8.91 -21.13
N LEU A 488 17.29 9.66 -20.29
CA LEU A 488 17.20 11.10 -20.52
C LEU A 488 18.66 11.56 -20.49
N GLU A 489 19.15 11.93 -21.67
CA GLU A 489 20.45 12.59 -21.79
C GLU A 489 20.58 13.53 -20.61
N ARG A 490 21.62 13.30 -19.81
CA ARG A 490 22.03 14.23 -18.76
C ARG A 490 22.30 15.56 -19.46
N THR A 491 21.32 16.41 -19.54
CA THR A 491 21.56 17.82 -19.71
C THR A 491 22.23 18.29 -18.43
N SER A 492 23.48 17.89 -18.26
CA SER A 492 24.33 18.41 -17.19
C SER A 492 24.41 19.90 -17.45
N ILE A 493 23.87 20.69 -16.51
CA ILE A 493 24.12 22.13 -16.51
C ILE A 493 25.61 22.27 -16.55
N ARG A 494 26.13 22.81 -17.64
CA ARG A 494 27.56 23.04 -17.84
C ARG A 494 27.87 24.52 -17.71
N PHE A 495 29.08 24.78 -17.24
CA PHE A 495 29.57 26.13 -17.05
C PHE A 495 30.86 26.39 -17.87
N ASP A 496 30.98 25.72 -19.00
CA ASP A 496 32.11 25.90 -19.91
C ASP A 496 32.25 27.37 -20.30
N GLY A 497 33.48 27.89 -20.22
CA GLY A 497 33.79 29.30 -20.48
C GLY A 497 33.39 30.28 -19.38
N ARG A 498 32.70 29.84 -18.32
CA ARG A 498 32.35 30.68 -17.17
C ARG A 498 33.45 30.68 -16.12
N VAL A 499 33.55 31.80 -15.38
CA VAL A 499 34.42 31.92 -14.21
C VAL A 499 33.53 32.05 -12.98
N ALA A 500 33.79 31.25 -11.95
CA ALA A 500 33.10 31.29 -10.67
C ALA A 500 34.09 31.63 -9.56
N ILE A 501 33.73 32.55 -8.69
CA ILE A 501 34.49 32.85 -7.47
C ILE A 501 33.69 32.28 -6.31
N VAL A 502 34.29 31.39 -5.51
CA VAL A 502 33.67 30.78 -4.34
C VAL A 502 34.43 31.21 -3.10
N THR A 503 33.79 32.00 -2.24
CA THR A 503 34.33 32.42 -0.95
C THR A 503 34.08 31.36 0.11
N GLY A 504 35.02 31.19 1.05
CA GLY A 504 34.94 30.09 2.04
C GLY A 504 35.15 28.71 1.40
N ALA A 505 35.88 28.63 0.29
CA ALA A 505 35.98 27.41 -0.52
C ALA A 505 37.17 26.50 -0.13
N GLY A 506 37.92 26.81 0.88
CA GLY A 506 38.97 25.94 1.43
C GLY A 506 38.43 24.76 2.22
N GLY A 507 37.19 24.84 2.73
CA GLY A 507 36.57 23.79 3.53
C GLY A 507 35.04 23.70 3.38
N GLY A 508 34.45 22.71 4.02
CA GLY A 508 33.01 22.57 4.16
C GLY A 508 32.22 22.65 2.85
N LEU A 509 31.10 23.36 2.87
CA LEU A 509 30.17 23.51 1.74
C LEU A 509 30.80 24.29 0.57
N GLY A 510 31.59 25.34 0.87
CA GLY A 510 32.29 26.14 -0.17
C GLY A 510 33.20 25.29 -1.03
N ARG A 511 33.95 24.37 -0.41
CA ARG A 511 34.81 23.41 -1.13
C ARG A 511 34.00 22.50 -2.04
N MET A 512 32.85 22.00 -1.58
CA MET A 512 32.00 21.14 -2.39
C MET A 512 31.40 21.90 -3.58
N TYR A 513 31.00 23.15 -3.40
CA TYR A 513 30.52 24.00 -4.50
C TYR A 513 31.61 24.27 -5.53
N ALA A 514 32.83 24.58 -5.07
CA ALA A 514 33.99 24.82 -5.95
C ALA A 514 34.29 23.57 -6.80
N LEU A 515 34.33 22.39 -6.18
CA LEU A 515 34.54 21.11 -6.87
C LEU A 515 33.46 20.82 -7.89
N GLU A 516 32.17 21.01 -7.54
CA GLU A 516 31.04 20.72 -8.44
C GLU A 516 30.99 21.71 -9.62
N LEU A 517 31.28 23.00 -9.40
CA LEU A 517 31.38 23.99 -10.48
C LEU A 517 32.51 23.66 -11.44
N ALA A 518 33.68 23.27 -10.91
CA ALA A 518 34.83 22.85 -11.72
C ALA A 518 34.49 21.57 -12.52
N ARG A 519 33.84 20.58 -11.92
CA ARG A 519 33.40 19.35 -12.59
C ARG A 519 32.43 19.62 -13.74
N ARG A 520 31.66 20.71 -13.65
CA ARG A 520 30.73 21.17 -14.69
C ARG A 520 31.38 22.10 -15.73
N GLY A 521 32.70 22.28 -15.69
CA GLY A 521 33.44 23.01 -16.69
C GLY A 521 33.72 24.48 -16.37
N ALA A 522 33.36 25.00 -15.19
CA ALA A 522 33.72 26.34 -14.78
C ALA A 522 35.20 26.45 -14.45
N ARG A 523 35.83 27.63 -14.74
CA ARG A 523 37.06 28.04 -14.10
C ARG A 523 36.73 28.58 -12.72
N VAL A 524 37.24 27.96 -11.67
CA VAL A 524 36.86 28.32 -10.29
C VAL A 524 38.03 29.03 -9.59
N VAL A 525 37.73 30.20 -9.06
CA VAL A 525 38.62 30.91 -8.16
C VAL A 525 38.18 30.56 -6.73
N VAL A 526 39.08 29.90 -6.00
CA VAL A 526 38.88 29.56 -4.58
C VAL A 526 39.38 30.70 -3.74
N ASN A 527 38.50 31.33 -2.98
CA ASN A 527 38.87 32.39 -2.02
C ASN A 527 38.52 31.88 -0.60
N ASP A 528 39.54 31.74 0.24
CA ASP A 528 39.36 31.30 1.63
C ASP A 528 40.43 31.99 2.52
N PHE A 529 40.00 32.32 3.71
CA PHE A 529 40.88 32.95 4.69
C PHE A 529 41.74 31.93 5.45
N GLY A 530 41.39 30.65 5.37
CA GLY A 530 42.11 29.55 6.01
C GLY A 530 42.00 29.51 7.55
N GLY A 531 41.03 30.22 8.12
CA GLY A 531 40.82 30.26 9.57
C GLY A 531 40.07 29.05 10.13
N GLY A 532 40.25 28.74 11.42
CA GLY A 532 39.47 27.76 12.16
C GLY A 532 38.00 28.20 12.30
N LYS A 533 37.12 27.25 12.66
CA LYS A 533 35.69 27.52 12.88
C LYS A 533 35.39 28.53 13.99
N ASP A 534 36.33 28.75 14.88
CA ASP A 534 36.30 29.69 15.99
C ASP A 534 36.87 31.08 15.62
N GLY A 535 37.27 31.28 14.35
CA GLY A 535 37.90 32.52 13.86
C GLY A 535 39.38 32.67 14.19
N SER A 536 40.02 31.66 14.78
CA SER A 536 41.46 31.65 15.07
C SER A 536 42.25 31.08 13.91
N GLY A 537 43.45 31.64 13.66
CA GLY A 537 44.40 31.18 12.65
C GLY A 537 44.03 31.61 11.23
N GLY A 538 44.91 32.35 10.58
CA GLY A 538 44.91 32.60 9.14
C GLY A 538 46.18 31.94 8.57
N GLY A 539 46.02 31.02 7.65
CA GLY A 539 47.09 30.44 6.86
C GLY A 539 46.75 30.51 5.38
N ALA A 540 47.58 31.04 4.56
CA ALA A 540 47.43 31.11 3.11
C ALA A 540 47.47 29.70 2.49
#